data_93d7c075bd010805b9feeda81e6aea1d
#
_entry.id   93d7c075bd010805b9feeda81e6aea1d
#
_cell.length_a   1.000
_cell.length_b   1.000
_cell.length_c   1.000
_cell.angle_alpha   90.00
_cell.angle_beta   90.00
_cell.angle_gamma   90.00
#
_symmetry.space_group_name_H-M   'P 1'
#
loop_
_entity.id
_entity.type
_entity.pdbx_description
1 polymer ?
#
loop_
_entity_poly.entity_id
_entity_poly.type
_entity_poly.pdbx_seq_one_letter_code
_entity_poly.pdbx_strand_id
1 'polypeptide(L)'
;DEQRVLYRSDTHAPLSVVSQRYQEVQPREILEFYRDLTEQSGFELETAGVLKGGKKFWALAKTGQTSNLKGKDVSNGYILLATACDGTLATTAQFSSIRVVCNNTLAVALKGQNVSAGVVKVPHSTKFDAQKIKQQLGISVRVWEEHMYEMKQLSQRKVTQTEAAAYFDAVFNNTS
;
A
#
# COMPACT_ATOMS: atom_id res chain seq x y z
N ASP A 1 -33.91 4.10 2.23
CA ASP A 1 -32.69 4.38 1.47
C ASP A 1 -32.48 3.27 0.46
N GLU A 2 -32.42 3.64 -0.83
CA GLU A 2 -32.19 2.66 -1.89
C GLU A 2 -30.75 2.12 -1.79
N GLN A 3 -30.61 0.80 -1.85
CA GLN A 3 -29.36 0.09 -1.80
C GLN A 3 -29.11 -0.64 -3.12
N ARG A 4 -27.85 -0.90 -3.45
CA ARG A 4 -27.43 -1.69 -4.62
C ARG A 4 -26.70 -2.94 -4.16
N VAL A 5 -26.93 -4.05 -4.85
CA VAL A 5 -26.17 -5.28 -4.65
C VAL A 5 -25.03 -5.31 -5.67
N LEU A 6 -23.81 -5.44 -5.17
CA LEU A 6 -22.64 -5.74 -6.01
C LEU A 6 -22.51 -7.24 -6.15
N TYR A 7 -22.26 -7.72 -7.35
CA TYR A 7 -22.06 -9.13 -7.65
C TYR A 7 -20.95 -9.33 -8.68
N ARG A 8 -20.41 -10.53 -8.73
CA ARG A 8 -19.44 -10.91 -9.75
C ARG A 8 -20.11 -11.10 -11.09
N SER A 9 -19.56 -10.53 -12.15
CA SER A 9 -20.11 -10.65 -13.50
C SER A 9 -19.96 -12.07 -14.09
N ASP A 10 -18.97 -12.84 -13.64
CA ASP A 10 -18.65 -14.17 -14.14
C ASP A 10 -19.51 -15.29 -13.48
N THR A 11 -19.78 -15.17 -12.18
CA THR A 11 -20.46 -16.22 -11.40
C THR A 11 -21.82 -15.77 -10.85
N HIS A 12 -22.16 -14.48 -10.95
CA HIS A 12 -23.30 -13.83 -10.31
C HIS A 12 -23.34 -13.99 -8.78
N ALA A 13 -22.21 -14.39 -8.17
CA ALA A 13 -22.11 -14.50 -6.72
C ALA A 13 -22.16 -13.10 -6.09
N PRO A 14 -23.00 -12.89 -5.04
CA PRO A 14 -23.13 -11.60 -4.38
C PRO A 14 -21.84 -11.27 -3.62
N LEU A 15 -21.39 -10.02 -3.73
CA LEU A 15 -20.20 -9.52 -3.06
C LEU A 15 -20.56 -8.68 -1.84
N SER A 16 -21.46 -7.71 -2.00
CA SER A 16 -21.87 -6.78 -0.93
C SER A 16 -23.14 -6.04 -1.27
N VAL A 17 -23.72 -5.43 -0.25
CA VAL A 17 -24.81 -4.43 -0.38
C VAL A 17 -24.24 -3.08 -0.04
N VAL A 18 -24.42 -2.11 -0.93
CA VAL A 18 -23.82 -0.77 -0.82
C VAL A 18 -24.85 0.32 -1.05
N SER A 19 -24.56 1.55 -0.61
CA SER A 19 -25.42 2.69 -0.85
C SER A 19 -25.39 3.12 -2.32
N GLN A 20 -26.35 3.96 -2.74
CA GLN A 20 -26.36 4.58 -4.06
C GLN A 20 -25.14 5.45 -4.35
N ARG A 21 -24.50 6.00 -3.33
CA ARG A 21 -23.31 6.85 -3.44
C ARG A 21 -22.01 6.06 -3.59
N TYR A 22 -22.06 4.73 -3.41
CA TYR A 22 -20.87 3.91 -3.50
C TYR A 22 -20.33 3.91 -4.93
N GLN A 23 -19.06 4.25 -5.07
CA GLN A 23 -18.31 4.19 -6.33
C GLN A 23 -17.45 2.92 -6.30
N GLU A 24 -17.85 1.96 -7.10
CA GLU A 24 -17.06 0.73 -7.27
C GLU A 24 -15.79 1.03 -8.07
N VAL A 25 -14.70 0.39 -7.69
CA VAL A 25 -13.44 0.39 -8.44
C VAL A 25 -13.25 -1.00 -9.03
N GLN A 26 -13.24 -1.06 -10.35
CA GLN A 26 -13.10 -2.32 -11.06
C GLN A 26 -11.63 -2.80 -11.05
N PRO A 27 -11.37 -4.12 -11.00
CA PRO A 27 -10.02 -4.66 -11.13
C PRO A 27 -9.26 -4.12 -12.35
N ARG A 28 -9.98 -3.90 -13.46
CA ARG A 28 -9.41 -3.29 -14.67
C ARG A 28 -8.85 -1.89 -14.40
N GLU A 29 -9.54 -1.04 -13.65
CA GLU A 29 -9.07 0.31 -13.32
C GLU A 29 -7.79 0.28 -12.49
N ILE A 30 -7.66 -0.71 -11.59
CA ILE A 30 -6.45 -0.97 -10.81
C ILE A 30 -5.28 -1.34 -11.73
N LEU A 31 -5.49 -2.25 -12.68
CA LEU A 31 -4.45 -2.66 -13.63
C LEU A 31 -4.07 -1.52 -14.58
N GLU A 32 -5.05 -0.75 -15.06
CA GLU A 32 -4.81 0.45 -15.90
C GLU A 32 -3.98 1.51 -15.17
N PHE A 33 -4.14 1.64 -13.85
CA PHE A 33 -3.29 2.51 -13.04
C PHE A 33 -1.81 2.16 -13.18
N TYR A 34 -1.48 0.87 -13.22
CA TYR A 34 -0.08 0.42 -13.34
C TYR A 34 0.45 0.49 -14.76
N ARG A 35 -0.40 0.44 -15.78
CA ARG A 35 0.06 0.41 -17.18
C ARG A 35 1.01 1.55 -17.50
N ASP A 36 0.62 2.79 -17.22
CA ASP A 36 1.46 3.95 -17.50
C ASP A 36 2.76 3.94 -16.66
N LEU A 37 2.69 3.45 -15.42
CA LEU A 37 3.86 3.35 -14.54
C LEU A 37 4.87 2.34 -15.07
N THR A 38 4.40 1.22 -15.62
CA THR A 38 5.26 0.20 -16.22
C THR A 38 5.83 0.66 -17.58
N GLU A 39 5.01 1.34 -18.39
CA GLU A 39 5.42 1.79 -19.73
C GLU A 39 6.34 3.02 -19.71
N GLN A 40 6.11 3.95 -18.76
CA GLN A 40 6.78 5.27 -18.77
C GLN A 40 7.81 5.44 -17.66
N SER A 41 7.67 4.73 -16.54
CA SER A 41 8.49 4.93 -15.34
C SER A 41 9.38 3.74 -14.99
N GLY A 42 9.38 2.69 -15.81
CA GLY A 42 10.23 1.50 -15.60
C GLY A 42 9.82 0.64 -14.40
N PHE A 43 8.58 0.75 -13.94
CA PHE A 43 8.06 -0.12 -12.91
C PHE A 43 7.70 -1.49 -13.48
N GLU A 44 7.82 -2.53 -12.67
CA GLU A 44 7.45 -3.89 -13.07
C GLU A 44 6.27 -4.38 -12.23
N LEU A 45 5.18 -4.82 -12.87
CA LEU A 45 4.07 -5.46 -12.17
C LEU A 45 4.57 -6.78 -11.55
N GLU A 46 4.63 -6.83 -10.24
CA GLU A 46 5.20 -7.95 -9.50
C GLU A 46 4.16 -9.02 -9.21
N THR A 47 3.06 -8.63 -8.59
CA THR A 47 1.97 -9.54 -8.21
C THR A 47 0.63 -8.82 -8.21
N ALA A 48 -0.44 -9.58 -8.41
CA ALA A 48 -1.80 -9.13 -8.21
C ALA A 48 -2.63 -10.29 -7.66
N GLY A 49 -3.70 -9.98 -6.95
CA GLY A 49 -4.53 -11.01 -6.35
C GLY A 49 -5.93 -10.56 -6.02
N VAL A 50 -6.79 -11.57 -5.91
CA VAL A 50 -8.19 -11.43 -5.49
C VAL A 50 -8.39 -12.24 -4.22
N LEU A 51 -9.00 -11.64 -3.22
CA LEU A 51 -9.22 -12.22 -1.91
C LEU A 51 -10.70 -12.23 -1.54
N LYS A 52 -11.06 -13.09 -0.58
CA LYS A 52 -12.42 -13.19 -0.04
C LYS A 52 -13.51 -13.37 -1.11
N GLY A 53 -13.26 -14.26 -2.08
CA GLY A 53 -14.22 -14.56 -3.13
C GLY A 53 -14.50 -13.41 -4.10
N GLY A 54 -13.58 -12.46 -4.26
CA GLY A 54 -13.74 -11.29 -5.14
C GLY A 54 -13.98 -9.98 -4.39
N LYS A 55 -14.13 -10.00 -3.06
CA LYS A 55 -14.43 -8.79 -2.27
C LYS A 55 -13.26 -7.85 -2.11
N LYS A 56 -12.03 -8.35 -2.20
CA LYS A 56 -10.81 -7.54 -2.16
C LYS A 56 -9.94 -7.83 -3.38
N PHE A 57 -9.40 -6.78 -3.95
CA PHE A 57 -8.42 -6.83 -5.01
C PHE A 57 -7.18 -6.03 -4.62
N TRP A 58 -6.01 -6.51 -4.99
CA TRP A 58 -4.75 -5.80 -4.81
C TRP A 58 -3.81 -6.06 -5.99
N ALA A 59 -2.94 -5.11 -6.25
CA ALA A 59 -1.83 -5.25 -7.18
C ALA A 59 -0.59 -4.57 -6.61
N LEU A 60 0.58 -5.10 -6.95
CA LEU A 60 1.86 -4.66 -6.46
C LEU A 60 2.81 -4.48 -7.64
N ALA A 61 3.40 -3.31 -7.77
CA ALA A 61 4.46 -3.05 -8.73
C ALA A 61 5.78 -2.79 -8.01
N LYS A 62 6.87 -3.34 -8.55
CA LYS A 62 8.23 -3.07 -8.12
C LYS A 62 8.70 -1.77 -8.76
N THR A 63 9.26 -0.87 -7.96
CA THR A 63 9.67 0.46 -8.43
C THR A 63 11.05 0.49 -9.07
N GLY A 64 11.79 -0.60 -9.03
CA GLY A 64 13.21 -0.64 -9.40
C GLY A 64 14.15 -0.04 -8.34
N GLN A 65 13.60 0.61 -7.34
CA GLN A 65 14.39 1.15 -6.23
C GLN A 65 14.72 0.06 -5.23
N THR A 66 15.98 -0.02 -4.86
CA THR A 66 16.48 -0.95 -3.85
C THR A 66 17.27 -0.17 -2.81
N SER A 67 17.17 -0.57 -1.57
CA SER A 67 17.99 -0.04 -0.50
C SER A 67 18.72 -1.17 0.21
N ASN A 68 20.03 -1.02 0.36
CA ASN A 68 20.84 -1.90 1.18
C ASN A 68 20.87 -1.33 2.60
N LEU A 69 20.17 -1.95 3.53
CA LEU A 69 20.11 -1.48 4.91
C LEU A 69 21.42 -1.84 5.64
N LYS A 70 21.88 -3.09 5.52
CA LYS A 70 23.17 -3.51 6.11
C LYS A 70 23.66 -4.78 5.43
N GLY A 71 24.90 -4.79 4.93
CA GLY A 71 25.49 -5.98 4.30
C GLY A 71 24.72 -6.46 3.06
N LYS A 72 24.18 -7.69 3.12
CA LYS A 72 23.44 -8.32 2.02
C LYS A 72 21.91 -8.12 2.11
N ASP A 73 21.44 -7.34 3.07
CA ASP A 73 20.01 -7.11 3.27
C ASP A 73 19.49 -6.07 2.29
N VAL A 74 18.90 -6.56 1.20
CA VAL A 74 18.35 -5.74 0.11
C VAL A 74 16.84 -5.59 0.33
N SER A 75 16.39 -4.38 0.56
CA SER A 75 14.97 -4.03 0.59
C SER A 75 14.53 -3.46 -0.74
N ASN A 76 13.51 -4.06 -1.35
CA ASN A 76 12.91 -3.56 -2.59
C ASN A 76 11.77 -2.59 -2.28
N GLY A 77 11.67 -1.53 -3.08
CA GLY A 77 10.55 -0.62 -3.06
C GLY A 77 9.41 -1.10 -3.95
N TYR A 78 8.19 -1.08 -3.42
CA TYR A 78 6.96 -1.43 -4.14
C TYR A 78 5.93 -0.32 -4.05
N ILE A 79 5.05 -0.24 -5.06
CA ILE A 79 3.77 0.46 -4.97
C ILE A 79 2.67 -0.58 -4.84
N LEU A 80 1.91 -0.49 -3.75
CA LEU A 80 0.71 -1.27 -3.50
C LEU A 80 -0.53 -0.43 -3.81
N LEU A 81 -1.44 -0.99 -4.59
CA LEU A 81 -2.80 -0.49 -4.75
C LEU A 81 -3.77 -1.59 -4.33
N ALA A 82 -4.63 -1.32 -3.36
CA ALA A 82 -5.61 -2.27 -2.85
C ALA A 82 -6.97 -1.61 -2.69
N THR A 83 -8.03 -2.38 -2.95
CA THR A 83 -9.42 -1.94 -2.81
C THR A 83 -10.30 -3.07 -2.31
N ALA A 84 -11.45 -2.74 -1.75
CA ALA A 84 -12.49 -3.70 -1.42
C ALA A 84 -13.85 -3.18 -1.89
N CYS A 85 -14.72 -4.08 -2.35
CA CYS A 85 -16.07 -3.74 -2.76
C CYS A 85 -17.12 -3.96 -1.65
N ASP A 86 -16.68 -4.37 -0.46
CA ASP A 86 -17.54 -4.63 0.70
C ASP A 86 -17.47 -3.52 1.78
N GLY A 87 -16.89 -2.37 1.46
CA GLY A 87 -16.73 -1.25 2.39
C GLY A 87 -15.63 -1.45 3.46
N THR A 88 -14.94 -2.60 3.48
CA THR A 88 -13.91 -2.90 4.50
C THR A 88 -12.56 -2.23 4.25
N LEU A 89 -12.34 -1.70 3.04
CA LEU A 89 -11.09 -1.03 2.66
C LEU A 89 -11.39 0.04 1.61
N ALA A 90 -11.07 1.29 1.91
CA ALA A 90 -10.99 2.36 0.92
C ALA A 90 -9.92 2.03 -0.13
N THR A 91 -10.08 2.50 -1.36
CA THR A 91 -9.02 2.33 -2.36
C THR A 91 -7.76 3.03 -1.87
N THR A 92 -6.73 2.25 -1.59
CA THR A 92 -5.50 2.69 -0.94
C THR A 92 -4.32 2.44 -1.86
N ALA A 93 -3.59 3.49 -2.16
CA ALA A 93 -2.31 3.44 -2.88
C ALA A 93 -1.18 3.87 -1.95
N GLN A 94 -0.09 3.13 -1.90
CA GLN A 94 1.03 3.41 -1.01
C GLN A 94 2.34 2.79 -1.47
N PHE A 95 3.45 3.36 -0.99
CA PHE A 95 4.74 2.71 -1.04
C PHE A 95 4.85 1.64 0.04
N SER A 96 5.56 0.57 -0.25
CA SER A 96 5.79 -0.53 0.69
C SER A 96 7.15 -1.17 0.42
N SER A 97 7.81 -1.63 1.47
CA SER A 97 8.95 -2.55 1.38
C SER A 97 8.51 -4.01 1.51
N ILE A 98 7.23 -4.26 1.71
CA ILE A 98 6.66 -5.58 1.91
C ILE A 98 6.15 -6.11 0.58
N ARG A 99 6.66 -7.27 0.16
CA ARG A 99 6.13 -8.01 -0.99
C ARG A 99 4.82 -8.69 -0.59
N VAL A 100 3.73 -8.17 -1.13
CA VAL A 100 2.39 -8.69 -0.85
C VAL A 100 2.13 -9.91 -1.73
N VAL A 101 1.84 -11.05 -1.11
CA VAL A 101 1.56 -12.33 -1.81
C VAL A 101 0.31 -13.03 -1.28
N CYS A 102 -0.21 -12.60 -0.13
CA CYS A 102 -1.40 -13.20 0.50
C CYS A 102 -2.09 -12.17 1.40
N ASN A 103 -3.24 -12.58 1.99
CA ASN A 103 -4.00 -11.70 2.89
C ASN A 103 -3.20 -11.24 4.11
N ASN A 104 -2.33 -12.09 4.66
CA ASN A 104 -1.54 -11.74 5.85
C ASN A 104 -0.50 -10.67 5.51
N THR A 105 0.24 -10.82 4.41
CA THR A 105 1.20 -9.82 3.96
C THR A 105 0.52 -8.53 3.52
N LEU A 106 -0.68 -8.60 2.92
CA LEU A 106 -1.49 -7.42 2.63
C LEU A 106 -1.89 -6.69 3.92
N ALA A 107 -2.34 -7.42 4.94
CA ALA A 107 -2.72 -6.82 6.22
C ALA A 107 -1.53 -6.14 6.91
N VAL A 108 -0.34 -6.75 6.86
CA VAL A 108 0.89 -6.15 7.41
C VAL A 108 1.27 -4.89 6.62
N ALA A 109 1.25 -4.94 5.29
CA ALA A 109 1.56 -3.79 4.43
C ALA A 109 0.61 -2.62 4.70
N LEU A 110 -0.69 -2.89 4.91
CA LEU A 110 -1.69 -1.87 5.21
C LEU A 110 -1.64 -1.35 6.65
N LYS A 111 -1.15 -2.13 7.62
CA LYS A 111 -1.03 -1.73 9.04
C LYS A 111 0.21 -0.90 9.34
N GLY A 112 1.30 -1.09 8.61
CA GLY A 112 2.57 -0.36 8.79
C GLY A 112 2.49 1.15 8.53
N GLN A 113 1.29 1.71 8.45
CA GLN A 113 0.98 3.05 7.99
C GLN A 113 0.97 4.14 9.06
N ASN A 114 1.62 3.96 10.19
CA ASN A 114 1.83 5.08 11.12
C ASN A 114 2.85 6.11 10.58
N VAL A 115 3.39 5.87 9.40
CA VAL A 115 4.19 6.86 8.69
C VAL A 115 3.21 7.69 7.85
N SER A 116 2.92 8.87 8.30
CA SER A 116 1.97 9.85 7.74
C SER A 116 2.28 10.35 6.32
N ALA A 117 3.30 9.82 5.69
CA ALA A 117 3.77 10.22 4.38
C ALA A 117 3.72 9.03 3.41
N GLY A 118 3.08 9.20 2.27
CA GLY A 118 3.12 8.23 1.18
C GLY A 118 1.93 7.28 1.08
N VAL A 119 0.82 7.61 1.72
CA VAL A 119 -0.43 6.85 1.58
C VAL A 119 -1.53 7.74 1.00
N VAL A 120 -2.10 7.30 -0.11
CA VAL A 120 -3.26 7.93 -0.73
C VAL A 120 -4.47 7.03 -0.52
N LYS A 121 -5.51 7.55 0.13
CA LYS A 121 -6.77 6.83 0.35
C LYS A 121 -7.91 7.55 -0.36
N VAL A 122 -8.63 6.82 -1.20
CA VAL A 122 -9.82 7.31 -1.91
C VAL A 122 -11.04 6.59 -1.35
N PRO A 123 -11.92 7.30 -0.63
CA PRO A 123 -13.17 6.71 -0.16
C PRO A 123 -14.06 6.31 -1.34
N HIS A 124 -14.85 5.24 -1.17
CA HIS A 124 -15.81 4.80 -2.18
C HIS A 124 -17.03 5.73 -2.38
N SER A 125 -17.09 6.85 -1.69
CA SER A 125 -17.99 7.97 -2.01
C SER A 125 -17.43 8.91 -3.08
N THR A 126 -16.18 8.72 -3.49
CA THR A 126 -15.46 9.51 -4.49
C THR A 126 -15.09 8.63 -5.66
N LYS A 127 -15.26 9.13 -6.88
CA LYS A 127 -14.85 8.42 -8.10
C LYS A 127 -13.34 8.21 -8.09
N PHE A 128 -12.92 7.01 -8.46
CA PHE A 128 -11.51 6.68 -8.65
C PHE A 128 -10.91 7.49 -9.81
N ASP A 129 -9.81 8.18 -9.54
CA ASP A 129 -9.07 8.97 -10.52
C ASP A 129 -7.58 8.58 -10.45
N ALA A 130 -7.17 7.76 -11.39
CA ALA A 130 -5.81 7.24 -11.47
C ALA A 130 -4.76 8.34 -11.60
N GLN A 131 -5.04 9.40 -12.37
CA GLN A 131 -4.08 10.49 -12.60
C GLN A 131 -3.86 11.31 -11.32
N LYS A 132 -4.94 11.60 -10.60
CA LYS A 132 -4.86 12.30 -9.32
C LYS A 132 -4.06 11.51 -8.29
N ILE A 133 -4.29 10.20 -8.23
CA ILE A 133 -3.53 9.32 -7.33
C ILE A 133 -2.04 9.29 -7.70
N LYS A 134 -1.72 9.21 -9.01
CA LYS A 134 -0.32 9.25 -9.48
C LYS A 134 0.38 10.55 -9.12
N GLN A 135 -0.30 11.69 -9.25
CA GLN A 135 0.24 12.99 -8.84
C GLN A 135 0.51 13.04 -7.34
N GLN A 136 -0.41 12.53 -6.53
CA GLN A 136 -0.24 12.44 -5.09
C GLN A 136 0.89 11.45 -4.70
N LEU A 137 0.99 10.31 -5.39
CA LEU A 137 2.09 9.37 -5.21
C LEU A 137 3.45 9.96 -5.65
N GLY A 138 3.49 10.82 -6.65
CA GLY A 138 4.72 11.52 -7.05
C GLY A 138 5.35 12.30 -5.90
N ILE A 139 4.54 12.92 -5.04
CA ILE A 139 4.99 13.54 -3.79
C ILE A 139 5.51 12.45 -2.82
N SER A 140 4.85 11.32 -2.77
CA SER A 140 5.18 10.20 -1.88
C SER A 140 6.48 9.48 -2.28
N VAL A 141 6.86 9.46 -3.57
CA VAL A 141 8.17 8.91 -4.00
C VAL A 141 9.32 9.67 -3.33
N ARG A 142 9.25 11.01 -3.34
CA ARG A 142 10.27 11.84 -2.70
C ARG A 142 10.34 11.57 -1.19
N VAL A 143 9.20 11.45 -0.54
CA VAL A 143 9.13 11.14 0.89
C VAL A 143 9.69 9.74 1.17
N TRP A 144 9.42 8.76 0.29
CA TRP A 144 10.03 7.45 0.38
C TRP A 144 11.55 7.50 0.25
N GLU A 145 12.09 8.24 -0.71
CA GLU A 145 13.52 8.43 -0.90
C GLU A 145 14.16 9.07 0.34
N GLU A 146 13.53 10.10 0.90
CA GLU A 146 13.95 10.75 2.14
C GLU A 146 13.94 9.74 3.32
N HIS A 147 12.87 8.99 3.48
CA HIS A 147 12.76 7.96 4.52
C HIS A 147 13.83 6.87 4.38
N MET A 148 14.05 6.38 3.16
CA MET A 148 15.09 5.37 2.90
C MET A 148 16.50 5.92 3.14
N TYR A 149 16.73 7.19 2.84
CA TYR A 149 17.99 7.87 3.16
C TYR A 149 18.19 7.92 4.68
N GLU A 150 17.19 8.33 5.44
CA GLU A 150 17.23 8.37 6.91
C GLU A 150 17.46 6.97 7.51
N MET A 151 16.74 5.95 7.03
CA MET A 151 16.91 4.55 7.47
C MET A 151 18.33 4.06 7.21
N LYS A 152 18.92 4.43 6.06
CA LYS A 152 20.29 4.09 5.73
C LYS A 152 21.29 4.77 6.69
N GLN A 153 21.08 6.05 6.99
CA GLN A 153 21.91 6.78 7.97
C GLN A 153 21.80 6.13 9.36
N LEU A 154 20.59 5.82 9.80
CA LEU A 154 20.36 5.14 11.08
C LEU A 154 21.02 3.75 11.13
N SER A 155 20.95 2.97 10.05
CA SER A 155 21.56 1.64 9.98
C SER A 155 23.11 1.66 10.05
N GLN A 156 23.71 2.78 9.63
CA GLN A 156 25.16 2.98 9.69
C GLN A 156 25.65 3.55 11.04
N ARG A 157 24.72 4.09 11.85
CA ARG A 157 25.05 4.63 13.17
C ARG A 157 25.47 3.52 14.11
N LYS A 158 26.64 3.64 14.66
CA LYS A 158 27.10 2.79 15.77
C LYS A 158 26.43 3.27 17.05
N VAL A 159 25.71 2.38 17.71
CA VAL A 159 25.04 2.65 18.98
C VAL A 159 25.85 2.01 20.08
N THR A 160 26.15 2.78 21.13
CA THR A 160 26.82 2.25 22.32
C THR A 160 25.83 1.45 23.18
N GLN A 161 26.34 0.58 24.03
CA GLN A 161 25.50 -0.21 24.94
C GLN A 161 24.69 0.68 25.88
N THR A 162 25.24 1.82 26.27
CA THR A 162 24.55 2.82 27.14
C THR A 162 23.38 3.49 26.39
N GLU A 163 23.56 3.87 25.12
CA GLU A 163 22.50 4.47 24.31
C GLU A 163 21.37 3.46 24.03
N ALA A 164 21.74 2.19 23.76
CA ALA A 164 20.76 1.12 23.58
C ALA A 164 19.94 0.89 24.87
N ALA A 165 20.59 0.83 26.01
CA ALA A 165 19.92 0.66 27.31
C ALA A 165 18.98 1.84 27.60
N ALA A 166 19.41 3.08 27.37
CA ALA A 166 18.59 4.26 27.55
C ALA A 166 17.36 4.30 26.62
N TYR A 167 17.53 3.85 25.36
CA TYR A 167 16.44 3.72 24.39
C TYR A 167 15.41 2.69 24.87
N PHE A 168 15.87 1.50 25.27
CA PHE A 168 14.97 0.45 25.77
C PHE A 168 14.24 0.88 27.04
N ASP A 169 14.92 1.56 27.95
CA ASP A 169 14.29 2.14 29.14
C ASP A 169 13.20 3.15 28.79
N ALA A 170 13.47 4.06 27.84
CA ALA A 170 12.49 5.05 27.39
C ALA A 170 11.28 4.43 26.69
N VAL A 171 11.47 3.36 25.93
CA VAL A 171 10.39 2.72 25.14
C VAL A 171 9.56 1.76 26.01
N PHE A 172 10.18 1.01 26.92
CA PHE A 172 9.49 -0.06 27.66
C PHE A 172 9.09 0.33 29.08
N ASN A 173 9.77 1.31 29.70
CA ASN A 173 9.48 1.72 31.08
C ASN A 173 8.62 3.01 31.19
N ASN A 174 8.39 3.73 30.09
CA ASN A 174 7.53 4.94 30.04
C ASN A 174 6.06 4.64 29.63
N THR A 175 5.61 3.40 29.69
CA THR A 175 4.20 3.00 29.53
C THR A 175 3.59 2.76 30.92
N SER A 176 3.51 3.83 31.73
CA SER A 176 2.70 3.86 32.96
C SER A 176 1.70 4.99 32.85
#